data_efada1388ca18f130c8a8e6bf6cffb6d
#
_entry.id   efada1388ca18f130c8a8e6bf6cffb6d
#
_cell.length_a   1.000
_cell.length_b   1.000
_cell.length_c   1.000
_cell.angle_alpha   90.00
_cell.angle_beta   90.00
_cell.angle_gamma   90.00
#
_symmetry.space_group_name_H-M   'P 1'
#
loop_
_entity.id
_entity.type
_entity.pdbx_description
1 polymer ?
#
loop_
_entity_poly.entity_id
_entity_poly.type
_entity_poly.pdbx_seq_one_letter_code
_entity_poly.pdbx_strand_id
1 'polypeptide(L)'
;LGKLVPHGLKNASRDPATLEAWWRSCPRGGVGILPGPEVLVLDFDDPEAWEGLRQEHPALEAAPRQRTPKGGRHVFLRLPEGVRLSASVRAIPGVDLRGMGRAYVVAAPTRLKDGRTYTWEAPLTPPEELPPVPQALLLKLLPPPPPPRPSWGAVGTASPKRLQALLQAYAAQV
;
A
#
# COMPACT_ATOMS: atom_id res chain seq x y z
N LEU A 1 18.17 8.28 -6.36
CA LEU A 1 17.21 9.27 -5.81
C LEU A 1 17.94 10.36 -4.99
N GLY A 2 19.04 10.08 -4.29
CA GLY A 2 19.65 10.97 -3.32
C GLY A 2 20.23 12.30 -3.83
N LYS A 3 20.41 12.49 -5.13
CA LYS A 3 20.94 13.75 -5.69
C LYS A 3 19.86 14.72 -6.19
N LEU A 4 18.71 14.22 -6.63
CA LEU A 4 17.60 15.04 -7.13
C LEU A 4 16.64 15.46 -6.02
N VAL A 5 16.50 14.62 -5.00
CA VAL A 5 15.55 14.80 -3.91
C VAL A 5 16.30 14.60 -2.59
N PRO A 6 16.94 15.66 -2.05
CA PRO A 6 17.91 15.54 -0.95
C PRO A 6 17.32 14.94 0.33
N HIS A 7 16.02 15.10 0.56
CA HIS A 7 15.34 14.55 1.75
C HIS A 7 14.45 13.32 1.44
N GLY A 8 14.65 12.66 0.29
CA GLY A 8 13.95 11.45 -0.09
C GLY A 8 12.42 11.64 -0.09
N LEU A 9 11.71 10.81 0.66
CA LEU A 9 10.23 10.83 0.75
C LEU A 9 9.64 12.19 1.14
N LYS A 10 10.35 12.98 1.95
CA LYS A 10 9.87 14.28 2.43
C LYS A 10 9.80 15.33 1.31
N ASN A 11 10.45 15.07 0.18
CA ASN A 11 10.37 15.93 -1.00
C ASN A 11 9.36 15.43 -2.05
N ALA A 12 8.55 14.41 -1.74
CA ALA A 12 7.51 13.99 -2.66
C ALA A 12 6.60 15.18 -3.00
N SER A 13 6.33 15.38 -4.29
CA SER A 13 5.52 16.48 -4.80
C SER A 13 4.49 15.99 -5.79
N ARG A 14 3.36 16.69 -5.85
CA ARG A 14 2.33 16.56 -6.90
C ARG A 14 2.23 17.83 -7.74
N ASP A 15 3.08 18.82 -7.45
CA ASP A 15 3.13 20.06 -8.21
C ASP A 15 3.74 19.82 -9.60
N PRO A 16 3.00 20.10 -10.68
CA PRO A 16 3.48 19.86 -12.05
C PRO A 16 4.77 20.58 -12.38
N ALA A 17 4.95 21.83 -11.94
CA ALA A 17 6.14 22.60 -12.24
C ALA A 17 7.40 22.00 -11.59
N THR A 18 7.24 21.49 -10.35
CA THR A 18 8.31 20.77 -9.63
C THR A 18 8.67 19.47 -10.36
N LEU A 19 7.66 18.70 -10.77
CA LEU A 19 7.88 17.44 -11.49
C LEU A 19 8.55 17.68 -12.85
N GLU A 20 8.12 18.68 -13.61
CA GLU A 20 8.76 19.05 -14.87
C GLU A 20 10.24 19.46 -14.66
N ALA A 21 10.54 20.26 -13.64
CA ALA A 21 11.90 20.66 -13.32
C ALA A 21 12.80 19.45 -13.03
N TRP A 22 12.26 18.45 -12.28
CA TRP A 22 12.98 17.21 -12.03
C TRP A 22 13.24 16.40 -13.29
N TRP A 23 12.23 16.26 -14.18
CA TRP A 23 12.41 15.54 -15.45
C TRP A 23 13.36 16.24 -16.42
N ARG A 24 13.35 17.57 -16.48
CA ARG A 24 14.34 18.31 -17.27
C ARG A 24 15.77 18.09 -16.78
N SER A 25 15.98 18.05 -15.46
CA SER A 25 17.30 17.85 -14.87
C SER A 25 17.77 16.39 -14.90
N CYS A 26 16.83 15.43 -14.92
CA CYS A 26 17.14 14.00 -14.96
C CYS A 26 16.15 13.20 -15.80
N PRO A 27 16.21 13.31 -17.15
CA PRO A 27 15.25 12.68 -18.07
C PRO A 27 15.19 11.14 -17.97
N ARG A 28 16.26 10.52 -17.44
CA ARG A 28 16.37 9.07 -17.22
C ARG A 28 16.18 8.66 -15.78
N GLY A 29 15.66 9.56 -14.96
CA GLY A 29 15.38 9.27 -13.55
C GLY A 29 14.29 8.22 -13.40
N GLY A 30 14.37 7.42 -12.32
CA GLY A 30 13.28 6.51 -11.95
C GLY A 30 12.13 7.26 -11.28
N VAL A 31 10.93 6.70 -11.38
CA VAL A 31 9.72 7.20 -10.73
C VAL A 31 9.56 6.51 -9.37
N GLY A 32 9.34 7.30 -8.32
CA GLY A 32 8.89 6.82 -7.03
C GLY A 32 7.51 7.40 -6.73
N ILE A 33 6.57 6.57 -6.33
CA ILE A 33 5.25 6.99 -5.88
C ILE A 33 5.19 6.86 -4.36
N LEU A 34 4.88 7.95 -3.66
CA LEU A 34 4.51 7.94 -2.25
C LEU A 34 2.98 7.99 -2.17
N PRO A 35 2.31 6.85 -1.98
CA PRO A 35 0.86 6.82 -1.87
C PRO A 35 0.39 7.52 -0.59
N GLY A 36 -0.82 8.11 -0.64
CA GLY A 36 -1.47 8.73 0.51
C GLY A 36 -1.75 7.73 1.65
N PRO A 37 -2.19 8.23 2.81
CA PRO A 37 -2.47 7.38 3.98
C PRO A 37 -3.62 6.39 3.76
N GLU A 38 -4.48 6.67 2.80
CA GLU A 38 -5.62 5.84 2.38
C GLU A 38 -5.26 4.74 1.39
N VAL A 39 -4.01 4.70 0.88
CA VAL A 39 -3.59 3.74 -0.15
C VAL A 39 -2.63 2.71 0.43
N LEU A 40 -3.05 1.46 0.38
CA LEU A 40 -2.21 0.29 0.65
C LEU A 40 -1.60 -0.22 -0.65
N VAL A 41 -0.32 -0.52 -0.63
CA VAL A 41 0.34 -1.27 -1.70
C VAL A 41 0.80 -2.60 -1.14
N LEU A 42 0.33 -3.69 -1.74
CA LEU A 42 0.84 -5.03 -1.50
C LEU A 42 2.06 -5.24 -2.41
N ASP A 43 3.23 -5.40 -1.82
CA ASP A 43 4.50 -5.61 -2.52
C ASP A 43 4.85 -7.10 -2.46
N PHE A 44 4.63 -7.78 -3.57
CA PHE A 44 4.90 -9.20 -3.74
C PHE A 44 6.33 -9.38 -4.29
N ASP A 45 7.22 -9.94 -3.48
CA ASP A 45 8.55 -10.32 -3.94
C ASP A 45 8.53 -11.64 -4.72
N ASP A 46 7.54 -12.50 -4.45
CA ASP A 46 7.38 -13.83 -5.02
C ASP A 46 6.13 -13.91 -5.91
N PRO A 47 6.26 -14.38 -7.19
CA PRO A 47 5.11 -14.63 -8.05
C PRO A 47 4.11 -15.64 -7.50
N GLU A 48 4.56 -16.66 -6.75
CA GLU A 48 3.69 -17.67 -6.14
C GLU A 48 2.80 -17.06 -5.03
N ALA A 49 3.36 -16.12 -4.25
CA ALA A 49 2.58 -15.40 -3.24
C ALA A 49 1.45 -14.57 -3.86
N TRP A 50 1.70 -13.96 -5.03
CA TRP A 50 0.64 -13.28 -5.80
C TRP A 50 -0.44 -14.27 -6.25
N GLU A 51 -0.03 -15.38 -6.86
CA GLU A 51 -0.96 -16.37 -7.39
C GLU A 51 -1.86 -16.96 -6.29
N GLY A 52 -1.28 -17.29 -5.14
CA GLY A 52 -2.04 -17.79 -3.99
C GLY A 52 -3.04 -16.77 -3.46
N LEU A 53 -2.60 -15.51 -3.26
CA LEU A 53 -3.49 -14.48 -2.71
C LEU A 53 -4.59 -14.08 -3.71
N ARG A 54 -4.30 -14.06 -5.00
CA ARG A 54 -5.26 -13.79 -6.05
C ARG A 54 -6.36 -14.85 -6.13
N GLN A 55 -6.01 -16.13 -5.97
CA GLN A 55 -6.99 -17.23 -5.93
C GLN A 55 -7.88 -17.13 -4.68
N GLU A 56 -7.31 -16.76 -3.54
CA GLU A 56 -8.08 -16.57 -2.31
C GLU A 56 -8.98 -15.30 -2.37
N HIS A 57 -8.51 -14.26 -3.08
CA HIS A 57 -9.19 -12.96 -3.19
C HIS A 57 -9.27 -12.51 -4.66
N PRO A 58 -10.18 -13.08 -5.49
CA PRO A 58 -10.27 -12.76 -6.92
C PRO A 58 -10.49 -11.27 -7.22
N ALA A 59 -11.08 -10.51 -6.29
CA ALA A 59 -11.27 -9.07 -6.43
C ALA A 59 -9.95 -8.29 -6.62
N LEU A 60 -8.80 -8.86 -6.22
CA LEU A 60 -7.49 -8.26 -6.46
C LEU A 60 -7.13 -8.13 -7.95
N GLU A 61 -7.76 -8.90 -8.83
CA GLU A 61 -7.53 -8.80 -10.28
C GLU A 61 -8.03 -7.49 -10.87
N ALA A 62 -9.01 -6.86 -10.26
CA ALA A 62 -9.49 -5.55 -10.68
C ALA A 62 -8.57 -4.40 -10.23
N ALA A 63 -7.63 -4.67 -9.32
CA ALA A 63 -6.76 -3.63 -8.78
C ALA A 63 -5.68 -3.20 -9.76
N PRO A 64 -5.38 -1.88 -9.83
CA PRO A 64 -4.20 -1.38 -10.49
C PRO A 64 -2.95 -2.08 -9.98
N ARG A 65 -2.10 -2.53 -10.91
CA ARG A 65 -0.90 -3.27 -10.54
C ARG A 65 0.20 -3.16 -11.58
N GLN A 66 1.41 -3.29 -11.11
CA GLN A 66 2.60 -3.33 -11.95
C GLN A 66 3.46 -4.55 -11.62
N ARG A 67 4.18 -5.02 -12.64
CA ARG A 67 5.23 -6.02 -12.51
C ARG A 67 6.54 -5.36 -12.11
N THR A 68 7.23 -5.94 -11.13
CA THR A 68 8.59 -5.53 -10.76
C THR A 68 9.62 -6.20 -11.66
N PRO A 69 10.84 -5.64 -11.76
CA PRO A 69 11.92 -6.22 -12.57
C PRO A 69 12.36 -7.63 -12.16
N LYS A 70 12.01 -8.07 -10.96
CA LYS A 70 12.29 -9.43 -10.46
C LYS A 70 11.14 -10.41 -10.66
N GLY A 71 10.03 -9.97 -11.26
CA GLY A 71 8.85 -10.80 -11.51
C GLY A 71 7.75 -10.71 -10.45
N GLY A 72 8.02 -10.04 -9.33
CA GLY A 72 7.01 -9.72 -8.33
C GLY A 72 5.99 -8.67 -8.80
N ARG A 73 5.13 -8.20 -7.90
CA ARG A 73 4.08 -7.21 -8.20
C ARG A 73 3.88 -6.21 -7.09
N HIS A 74 3.51 -4.98 -7.49
CA HIS A 74 2.88 -4.01 -6.59
C HIS A 74 1.40 -3.91 -6.96
N VAL A 75 0.51 -4.12 -6.00
CA VAL A 75 -0.95 -4.06 -6.16
C VAL A 75 -1.50 -2.96 -5.29
N PHE A 76 -2.28 -2.03 -5.88
CA PHE A 76 -2.74 -0.81 -5.22
C PHE A 76 -4.20 -0.96 -4.80
N LEU A 77 -4.48 -0.70 -3.53
CA LEU A 77 -5.80 -0.87 -2.91
C LEU A 77 -6.13 0.33 -2.03
N ARG A 78 -7.42 0.60 -1.85
CA ARG A 78 -7.89 1.63 -0.94
C ARG A 78 -8.19 1.04 0.44
N LEU A 79 -7.63 1.66 1.48
CA LEU A 79 -7.97 1.35 2.85
C LEU A 79 -9.30 2.02 3.24
N PRO A 80 -10.10 1.38 4.08
CA PRO A 80 -11.25 2.04 4.69
C PRO A 80 -10.83 3.25 5.53
N GLU A 81 -11.71 4.24 5.61
CA GLU A 81 -11.47 5.43 6.41
C GLU A 81 -11.13 5.09 7.87
N GLY A 82 -10.17 5.77 8.43
CA GLY A 82 -9.72 5.57 9.81
C GLY A 82 -8.88 4.32 10.06
N VAL A 83 -8.77 3.40 9.10
CA VAL A 83 -7.88 2.23 9.23
C VAL A 83 -6.43 2.64 9.12
N ARG A 84 -5.62 2.14 10.03
CA ARG A 84 -4.16 2.31 10.03
C ARG A 84 -3.50 0.95 10.18
N LEU A 85 -2.68 0.58 9.21
CA LEU A 85 -1.88 -0.63 9.24
C LEU A 85 -0.41 -0.28 9.56
N SER A 86 0.30 -1.21 10.17
CA SER A 86 1.74 -1.09 10.35
C SER A 86 2.47 -1.74 9.17
N ALA A 87 3.44 -1.05 8.61
CA ALA A 87 4.30 -1.59 7.54
C ALA A 87 5.17 -2.78 8.01
N SER A 88 5.28 -3.00 9.32
CA SER A 88 6.04 -4.11 9.90
C SER A 88 5.24 -5.41 10.03
N VAL A 89 3.96 -5.42 9.70
CA VAL A 89 3.13 -6.61 9.79
C VAL A 89 3.40 -7.49 8.58
N ARG A 90 4.17 -8.54 8.75
CA ARG A 90 4.29 -9.65 7.80
C ARG A 90 3.15 -10.66 8.04
N ALA A 91 1.93 -10.20 7.86
CA ALA A 91 0.74 -11.02 8.08
C ALA A 91 0.57 -12.08 6.98
N ILE A 92 1.21 -11.86 5.83
CA ILE A 92 1.12 -12.72 4.66
C ILE A 92 2.54 -13.06 4.21
N PRO A 93 2.92 -14.35 4.16
CA PRO A 93 4.23 -14.75 3.65
C PRO A 93 4.47 -14.23 2.23
N GLY A 94 5.66 -13.68 1.96
CA GLY A 94 6.05 -13.16 0.65
C GLY A 94 5.39 -11.85 0.23
N VAL A 95 4.69 -11.16 1.16
CA VAL A 95 4.04 -9.87 0.89
C VAL A 95 4.44 -8.82 1.92
N ASP A 96 5.04 -7.74 1.43
CA ASP A 96 5.32 -6.55 2.23
C ASP A 96 4.20 -5.51 2.06
N LEU A 97 3.89 -4.78 3.13
CA LEU A 97 2.94 -3.67 3.10
C LEU A 97 3.69 -2.36 2.87
N ARG A 98 3.29 -1.62 1.83
CA ARG A 98 3.86 -0.32 1.46
C ARG A 98 2.77 0.74 1.34
N GLY A 99 3.17 1.99 1.07
CA GLY A 99 2.25 3.11 0.95
C GLY A 99 1.87 3.70 2.29
N MET A 100 0.59 4.01 2.48
CA MET A 100 0.00 4.54 3.71
C MET A 100 0.67 5.84 4.20
N GLY A 101 1.17 6.67 3.25
CA GLY A 101 1.89 7.91 3.55
C GLY A 101 3.28 7.71 4.18
N ARG A 102 3.79 6.48 4.28
CA ARG A 102 5.03 6.16 5.02
C ARG A 102 6.12 5.50 4.18
N ALA A 103 5.75 4.80 3.14
CA ALA A 103 6.69 4.10 2.27
C ALA A 103 6.35 4.37 0.80
N TYR A 104 7.39 4.65 0.00
CA TYR A 104 7.22 4.74 -1.44
C TYR A 104 7.42 3.39 -2.11
N VAL A 105 6.92 3.27 -3.32
CA VAL A 105 7.24 2.19 -4.23
C VAL A 105 7.88 2.75 -5.49
N VAL A 106 8.81 2.00 -6.08
CA VAL A 106 9.32 2.34 -7.41
C VAL A 106 8.24 1.98 -8.42
N ALA A 107 7.98 2.87 -9.38
CA ALA A 107 6.90 2.71 -10.33
C ALA A 107 7.39 2.65 -11.78
N ALA A 108 6.57 2.02 -12.63
CA ALA A 108 6.73 2.07 -14.06
C ALA A 108 6.63 3.53 -14.57
N PRO A 109 7.41 3.89 -15.61
CA PRO A 109 8.25 3.06 -16.45
C PRO A 109 9.74 3.02 -16.01
N THR A 110 10.03 2.99 -14.72
CA THR A 110 11.41 2.98 -14.22
C THR A 110 12.21 1.84 -14.82
N ARG A 111 13.38 2.17 -15.36
CA ARG A 111 14.35 1.23 -15.88
C ARG A 111 15.56 1.12 -14.94
N LEU A 112 15.94 -0.10 -14.61
CA LEU A 112 17.13 -0.38 -13.81
C LEU A 112 18.40 -0.31 -14.68
N LYS A 113 19.57 -0.26 -14.02
CA LYS A 113 20.88 -0.23 -14.71
C LYS A 113 21.14 -1.45 -15.60
N ASP A 114 20.61 -2.61 -15.22
CA ASP A 114 20.69 -3.86 -15.95
C ASP A 114 19.68 -3.98 -17.12
N GLY A 115 18.91 -2.94 -17.38
CA GLY A 115 17.96 -2.85 -18.46
C GLY A 115 16.54 -3.34 -18.13
N ARG A 116 16.34 -4.05 -17.03
CA ARG A 116 15.00 -4.48 -16.58
C ARG A 116 14.14 -3.28 -16.19
N THR A 117 12.83 -3.42 -16.36
CA THR A 117 11.87 -2.33 -16.17
C THR A 117 10.72 -2.73 -15.25
N TYR A 118 10.15 -1.73 -14.57
CA TYR A 118 8.82 -1.82 -14.01
C TYR A 118 7.80 -1.61 -15.14
N THR A 119 6.72 -2.40 -15.15
CA THR A 119 5.71 -2.36 -16.23
C THR A 119 4.31 -2.45 -15.65
N TRP A 120 3.42 -1.52 -16.03
CA TRP A 120 2.01 -1.61 -15.65
C TRP A 120 1.34 -2.81 -16.33
N GLU A 121 0.71 -3.69 -15.55
CA GLU A 121 -0.20 -4.74 -16.01
C GLU A 121 -1.64 -4.22 -16.04
N ALA A 122 -2.01 -3.39 -15.05
CA ALA A 122 -3.22 -2.59 -15.02
C ALA A 122 -2.84 -1.18 -14.55
N PRO A 123 -3.22 -0.12 -15.30
CA PRO A 123 -2.77 1.24 -15.03
C PRO A 123 -3.26 1.74 -13.66
N LEU A 124 -2.46 2.64 -13.05
CA LEU A 124 -2.83 3.28 -11.80
C LEU A 124 -3.99 4.25 -12.05
N THR A 125 -4.98 4.20 -11.18
CA THR A 125 -6.11 5.13 -11.13
C THR A 125 -5.99 6.07 -9.93
N PRO A 126 -6.76 7.17 -9.89
CA PRO A 126 -6.85 8.02 -8.72
C PRO A 126 -7.21 7.25 -7.44
N PRO A 127 -6.77 7.71 -6.25
CA PRO A 127 -7.00 6.98 -4.99
C PRO A 127 -8.46 6.65 -4.70
N GLU A 128 -9.38 7.53 -5.06
CA GLU A 128 -10.84 7.38 -4.91
C GLU A 128 -11.43 6.25 -5.77
N GLU A 129 -10.79 5.93 -6.88
CA GLU A 129 -11.19 4.87 -7.81
C GLU A 129 -10.54 3.52 -7.50
N LEU A 130 -9.57 3.48 -6.58
CA LEU A 130 -8.94 2.23 -6.20
C LEU A 130 -9.96 1.27 -5.56
N PRO A 131 -9.94 -0.02 -5.92
CA PRO A 131 -10.79 -0.99 -5.26
C PRO A 131 -10.44 -1.09 -3.77
N PRO A 132 -11.43 -1.30 -2.91
CA PRO A 132 -11.19 -1.46 -1.49
C PRO A 132 -10.39 -2.74 -1.20
N VAL A 133 -9.63 -2.74 -0.11
CA VAL A 133 -9.02 -3.97 0.39
C VAL A 133 -10.12 -4.99 0.69
N PRO A 134 -10.07 -6.22 0.17
CA PRO A 134 -11.04 -7.26 0.50
C PRO A 134 -11.16 -7.47 2.02
N GLN A 135 -12.37 -7.56 2.53
CA GLN A 135 -12.61 -7.62 3.98
C GLN A 135 -11.85 -8.74 4.68
N ALA A 136 -11.88 -9.94 4.12
CA ALA A 136 -11.16 -11.09 4.69
C ALA A 136 -9.65 -10.86 4.71
N LEU A 137 -9.10 -10.21 3.68
CA LEU A 137 -7.70 -9.82 3.63
C LEU A 137 -7.39 -8.74 4.68
N LEU A 138 -8.24 -7.73 4.80
CA LEU A 138 -8.06 -6.67 5.79
C LEU A 138 -8.00 -7.22 7.22
N LEU A 139 -8.86 -8.17 7.56
CA LEU A 139 -8.85 -8.83 8.87
C LEU A 139 -7.54 -9.56 9.18
N LYS A 140 -6.91 -10.17 8.16
CA LYS A 140 -5.57 -10.77 8.31
C LYS A 140 -4.46 -9.74 8.53
N LEU A 141 -4.63 -8.53 7.97
CA LEU A 141 -3.64 -7.45 8.05
C LEU A 141 -3.75 -6.62 9.34
N LEU A 142 -4.90 -6.65 10.00
CA LEU A 142 -5.09 -5.94 11.25
C LEU A 142 -4.26 -6.59 12.39
N PRO A 143 -3.66 -5.79 13.28
CA PRO A 143 -2.99 -6.35 14.45
C PRO A 143 -4.00 -7.13 15.30
N PRO A 144 -3.56 -8.21 15.98
CA PRO A 144 -4.41 -8.91 16.91
C PRO A 144 -4.96 -7.91 17.96
N PRO A 145 -6.19 -8.12 18.46
CA PRO A 145 -6.72 -7.27 19.51
C PRO A 145 -5.75 -7.27 20.71
N PRO A 146 -5.55 -6.12 21.35
CA PRO A 146 -4.68 -6.07 22.52
C PRO A 146 -5.21 -7.08 23.57
N PRO A 147 -4.32 -7.77 24.28
CA PRO A 147 -4.74 -8.68 25.34
C PRO A 147 -5.64 -7.94 26.33
N PRO A 148 -6.65 -8.60 26.93
CA PRO A 148 -7.49 -7.98 27.93
C PRO A 148 -6.59 -7.40 29.03
N ARG A 149 -6.77 -6.11 29.30
CA ARG A 149 -5.99 -5.50 30.40
C ARG A 149 -6.30 -6.25 31.70
N PRO A 150 -5.30 -6.60 32.50
CA PRO A 150 -5.57 -7.10 33.84
C PRO A 150 -6.52 -6.12 34.54
N SER A 151 -7.55 -6.62 35.18
CA SER A 151 -8.54 -5.82 35.90
C SER A 151 -7.91 -5.29 37.22
N TRP A 152 -7.08 -4.29 37.09
CA TRP A 152 -6.68 -3.45 38.21
C TRP A 152 -7.74 -2.35 38.31
N GLY A 153 -8.72 -2.51 39.19
CA GLY A 153 -9.71 -1.53 39.60
C GLY A 153 -10.20 -0.54 38.53
N ALA A 154 -11.47 -0.52 38.31
CA ALA A 154 -12.19 0.28 37.32
C ALA A 154 -11.63 1.69 37.08
N VAL A 155 -10.99 1.87 35.92
CA VAL A 155 -10.90 3.18 35.28
C VAL A 155 -11.14 2.96 33.78
N GLY A 156 -12.27 3.49 33.33
CA GLY A 156 -12.64 3.80 31.95
C GLY A 156 -12.29 2.77 30.88
N THR A 157 -13.17 1.86 30.59
CA THR A 157 -13.13 0.91 29.47
C THR A 157 -13.14 1.63 28.12
N ALA A 158 -11.98 1.71 27.49
CA ALA A 158 -11.94 1.89 26.03
C ALA A 158 -12.35 0.56 25.40
N SER A 159 -13.62 0.48 25.08
CA SER A 159 -14.40 -0.71 24.84
C SER A 159 -14.09 -1.40 23.52
N PRO A 160 -14.42 -2.70 23.41
CA PRO A 160 -14.60 -3.46 22.16
C PRO A 160 -15.46 -2.75 21.14
N LYS A 161 -16.26 -1.76 21.55
CA LYS A 161 -17.09 -0.90 20.69
C LYS A 161 -16.35 -0.21 19.55
N ARG A 162 -15.05 0.11 19.70
CA ARG A 162 -14.30 0.78 18.63
C ARG A 162 -13.94 -0.17 17.48
N LEU A 163 -13.66 -1.42 17.81
CA LEU A 163 -13.43 -2.47 16.79
C LEU A 163 -14.76 -2.83 16.13
N GLN A 164 -15.82 -2.95 16.93
CA GLN A 164 -17.16 -3.26 16.45
C GLN A 164 -17.75 -2.11 15.62
N ALA A 165 -17.48 -0.85 15.96
CA ALA A 165 -17.85 0.31 15.17
C ALA A 165 -17.08 0.38 13.83
N LEU A 166 -15.79 0.02 13.81
CA LEU A 166 -14.99 -0.09 12.59
C LEU A 166 -15.51 -1.21 11.69
N LEU A 167 -15.87 -2.36 12.26
CA LEU A 167 -16.44 -3.48 11.52
C LEU A 167 -17.85 -3.18 11.01
N GLN A 168 -18.67 -2.44 11.79
CA GLN A 168 -20.02 -2.01 11.39
C GLN A 168 -19.96 -0.92 10.32
N ALA A 169 -19.05 0.06 10.43
CA ALA A 169 -18.85 1.06 9.40
C ALA A 169 -18.40 0.44 8.07
N TYR A 170 -17.63 -0.64 8.13
CA TYR A 170 -17.19 -1.39 6.96
C TYR A 170 -18.32 -2.23 6.35
N ALA A 171 -19.13 -2.89 7.18
CA ALA A 171 -20.27 -3.70 6.71
C ALA A 171 -21.41 -2.87 6.10
N ALA A 172 -21.48 -1.57 6.39
CA ALA A 172 -22.50 -0.67 5.84
C ALA A 172 -22.10 -0.09 4.46
N GLN A 173 -20.89 -0.39 3.96
CA GLN A 173 -20.39 0.11 2.67
C GLN A 173 -20.30 -1.00 1.59
N VAL A 174 -20.78 -2.21 1.90
CA VAL A 174 -20.94 -3.37 1.00
C VAL A 174 -22.44 -3.63 0.85
#